data_972db899384312cf5b491885a9752810
#
_entry.id   972db899384312cf5b491885a9752810
#
_cell.length_a   1.000
_cell.length_b   1.000
_cell.length_c   1.000
_cell.angle_alpha   90.00
_cell.angle_beta   90.00
_cell.angle_gamma   90.00
#
_symmetry.space_group_name_H-M   'P 1'
#
loop_
_entity.id
_entity.type
_entity.pdbx_description
1 polymer ?
#
loop_
_entity_poly.entity_id
_entity_poly.type
_entity_poly.pdbx_seq_one_letter_code
_entity_poly.pdbx_strand_id
1 'polypeptide(L)'
;MRFLLCLFFISFSIQAKVVLIDPGHGGDEAGAVGYFDQKKTRRVYEKDLSLRLAKRVKDELSKTTTTYLTRSLDRSVGLQERADLADMVKADLFLSIHFNSSPNPKGHGFELYYLDNNSNAAARKVENSENLNLKGEELVVNQILVDLVVQQTVSHSRDLAARVHERIKPVVRQYKVIDRGIKPGLFYVLALSKRPGLLVEAGFISNPGELGIINQEKYMKDIARAIAAGVQSYLDKAK
;
A
#
# COMPACT_ATOMS: atom_id res chain seq x y z
N MET A 1 -64.44 5.24 5.38
CA MET A 1 -63.34 5.24 4.40
C MET A 1 -62.03 5.15 5.18
N ARG A 2 -61.45 3.96 5.29
CA ARG A 2 -60.15 3.77 6.00
C ARG A 2 -59.02 3.93 4.99
N PHE A 3 -58.23 5.00 5.13
CA PHE A 3 -56.99 5.17 4.35
C PHE A 3 -55.90 4.28 4.96
N LEU A 4 -55.48 3.27 4.19
CA LEU A 4 -54.32 2.43 4.53
C LEU A 4 -53.06 3.20 4.10
N LEU A 5 -52.29 3.72 5.06
CA LEU A 5 -51.02 4.41 4.83
C LEU A 5 -49.92 3.33 4.62
N CYS A 6 -49.60 3.01 3.40
CA CYS A 6 -48.45 2.15 3.08
C CYS A 6 -47.15 2.91 3.33
N LEU A 7 -46.49 2.63 4.45
CA LEU A 7 -45.11 3.08 4.71
C LEU A 7 -44.12 2.27 3.83
N PHE A 8 -43.64 2.88 2.78
CA PHE A 8 -42.52 2.34 2.00
C PHE A 8 -41.21 2.55 2.81
N PHE A 9 -40.69 1.48 3.42
CA PHE A 9 -39.32 1.46 3.94
C PHE A 9 -38.36 1.36 2.76
N ILE A 10 -37.74 2.49 2.39
CA ILE A 10 -36.61 2.50 1.48
C ILE A 10 -35.40 2.01 2.29
N SER A 11 -35.09 0.71 2.15
CA SER A 11 -33.86 0.15 2.69
C SER A 11 -32.68 0.68 1.88
N PHE A 12 -31.99 1.70 2.35
CA PHE A 12 -30.69 2.07 1.84
C PHE A 12 -29.70 0.94 2.19
N SER A 13 -29.39 0.11 1.21
CA SER A 13 -28.30 -0.85 1.32
C SER A 13 -27.00 -0.06 1.32
N ILE A 14 -26.42 0.16 2.48
CA ILE A 14 -25.05 0.69 2.61
C ILE A 14 -24.14 -0.42 2.12
N GLN A 15 -23.68 -0.33 0.87
CA GLN A 15 -22.70 -1.26 0.34
C GLN A 15 -21.40 -1.11 1.13
N ALA A 16 -20.96 -2.22 1.76
CA ALA A 16 -19.72 -2.23 2.52
C ALA A 16 -18.54 -1.91 1.58
N LYS A 17 -17.70 -0.99 2.01
CA LYS A 17 -16.49 -0.63 1.25
C LYS A 17 -15.51 -1.80 1.22
N VAL A 18 -14.83 -1.97 0.08
CA VAL A 18 -13.87 -3.04 -0.18
C VAL A 18 -12.46 -2.47 -0.31
N VAL A 19 -11.53 -2.99 0.47
CA VAL A 19 -10.10 -2.65 0.39
C VAL A 19 -9.32 -3.87 -0.10
N LEU A 20 -8.57 -3.71 -1.20
CA LEU A 20 -7.60 -4.70 -1.65
C LEU A 20 -6.22 -4.28 -1.16
N ILE A 21 -5.58 -5.14 -0.37
CA ILE A 21 -4.22 -4.96 0.09
C ILE A 21 -3.30 -5.82 -0.76
N ASP A 22 -2.25 -5.22 -1.24
CA ASP A 22 -1.27 -5.83 -2.14
C ASP A 22 0.09 -5.97 -1.43
N PRO A 23 0.44 -7.15 -0.92
CA PRO A 23 1.80 -7.41 -0.48
C PRO A 23 2.74 -7.41 -1.68
N GLY A 24 3.67 -6.45 -1.75
CA GLY A 24 4.62 -6.35 -2.84
C GLY A 24 5.45 -7.61 -3.05
N HIS A 25 5.92 -7.83 -4.29
CA HIS A 25 6.72 -8.99 -4.69
C HIS A 25 6.04 -10.34 -4.43
N GLY A 26 6.83 -11.43 -4.34
CA GLY A 26 6.33 -12.78 -4.04
C GLY A 26 6.86 -13.84 -5.00
N GLY A 27 6.93 -15.10 -4.55
CA GLY A 27 7.46 -16.19 -5.33
C GLY A 27 8.90 -15.96 -5.75
N ASP A 28 9.17 -15.93 -7.07
CA ASP A 28 10.50 -15.71 -7.63
C ASP A 28 10.99 -14.25 -7.47
N GLU A 29 10.10 -13.32 -7.24
CA GLU A 29 10.43 -11.92 -6.98
C GLU A 29 10.67 -11.72 -5.49
N ALA A 30 11.94 -11.72 -5.09
CA ALA A 30 12.31 -11.53 -3.68
C ALA A 30 12.09 -10.10 -3.17
N GLY A 31 12.05 -9.10 -4.08
CA GLY A 31 12.20 -7.70 -3.74
C GLY A 31 13.60 -7.39 -3.22
N ALA A 32 13.74 -6.36 -2.46
CA ALA A 32 15.00 -6.03 -1.80
C ALA A 32 15.42 -7.08 -0.76
N VAL A 33 16.74 -7.17 -0.53
CA VAL A 33 17.31 -8.12 0.45
C VAL A 33 18.03 -7.35 1.55
N GLY A 34 17.59 -7.57 2.77
CA GLY A 34 18.23 -7.02 3.97
C GLY A 34 19.10 -8.04 4.69
N TYR A 35 20.09 -7.53 5.42
CA TYR A 35 20.99 -8.35 6.21
C TYR A 35 21.11 -7.79 7.64
N PHE A 36 20.96 -8.65 8.64
CA PHE A 36 21.09 -8.27 10.05
C PHE A 36 22.53 -8.10 10.50
N ASP A 37 23.47 -8.61 9.73
CA ASP A 37 24.89 -8.61 10.07
C ASP A 37 25.76 -8.29 8.84
N GLN A 38 26.97 -7.76 9.11
CA GLN A 38 27.91 -7.38 8.06
C GLN A 38 28.44 -8.58 7.25
N LYS A 39 28.43 -9.79 7.84
CA LYS A 39 28.87 -11.01 7.17
C LYS A 39 27.79 -11.57 6.24
N LYS A 40 26.60 -10.93 6.19
CA LYS A 40 25.45 -11.31 5.37
C LYS A 40 24.98 -12.77 5.60
N THR A 41 25.15 -13.27 6.82
CA THR A 41 24.76 -14.64 7.18
C THR A 41 23.26 -14.77 7.46
N ARG A 42 22.63 -13.70 7.95
CA ARG A 42 21.21 -13.63 8.28
C ARG A 42 20.51 -12.64 7.37
N ARG A 43 19.82 -13.14 6.36
CA ARG A 43 19.08 -12.34 5.38
C ARG A 43 17.58 -12.38 5.62
N VAL A 44 16.90 -11.35 5.12
CA VAL A 44 15.46 -11.24 5.07
C VAL A 44 15.08 -10.68 3.69
N TYR A 45 13.97 -11.13 3.14
CA TYR A 45 13.46 -10.65 1.86
C TYR A 45 12.29 -9.70 2.06
N GLU A 46 12.20 -8.70 1.19
CA GLU A 46 11.10 -7.75 1.19
C GLU A 46 9.75 -8.44 1.05
N LYS A 47 9.64 -9.42 0.13
CA LYS A 47 8.41 -10.20 -0.07
C LYS A 47 7.84 -10.79 1.21
N ASP A 48 8.71 -11.21 2.16
CA ASP A 48 8.29 -11.80 3.43
C ASP A 48 7.79 -10.74 4.41
N LEU A 49 8.47 -9.60 4.49
CA LEU A 49 8.07 -8.49 5.34
C LEU A 49 6.77 -7.86 4.85
N SER A 50 6.65 -7.67 3.53
CA SER A 50 5.45 -7.12 2.88
C SER A 50 4.24 -8.00 3.15
N LEU A 51 4.38 -9.32 3.02
CA LEU A 51 3.30 -10.26 3.31
C LEU A 51 2.92 -10.26 4.80
N ARG A 52 3.90 -10.20 5.70
CA ARG A 52 3.65 -10.14 7.14
C ARG A 52 2.89 -8.88 7.53
N LEU A 53 3.33 -7.72 7.04
CA LEU A 53 2.66 -6.46 7.34
C LEU A 53 1.27 -6.39 6.72
N ALA A 54 1.12 -6.78 5.46
CA ALA A 54 -0.16 -6.80 4.77
C ALA A 54 -1.21 -7.67 5.47
N LYS A 55 -0.83 -8.85 5.96
CA LYS A 55 -1.71 -9.71 6.76
C LYS A 55 -2.18 -9.00 8.04
N ARG A 56 -1.29 -8.30 8.75
CA ARG A 56 -1.66 -7.55 9.96
C ARG A 56 -2.57 -6.37 9.66
N VAL A 57 -2.31 -5.64 8.57
CA VAL A 57 -3.21 -4.56 8.11
C VAL A 57 -4.58 -5.13 7.78
N LYS A 58 -4.63 -6.28 7.09
CA LYS A 58 -5.89 -6.99 6.81
C LYS A 58 -6.62 -7.36 8.11
N ASP A 59 -5.93 -7.96 9.08
CA ASP A 59 -6.52 -8.39 10.35
C ASP A 59 -7.14 -7.21 11.12
N GLU A 60 -6.50 -6.03 11.06
CA GLU A 60 -7.05 -4.82 11.69
C GLU A 60 -8.24 -4.24 10.91
N LEU A 61 -8.14 -4.12 9.58
CA LEU A 61 -9.21 -3.58 8.72
C LEU A 61 -10.43 -4.48 8.64
N SER A 62 -10.25 -5.80 8.64
CA SER A 62 -11.35 -6.77 8.51
C SER A 62 -12.34 -6.73 9.68
N LYS A 63 -12.04 -5.99 10.75
CA LYS A 63 -12.95 -5.75 11.86
C LYS A 63 -14.11 -4.82 11.48
N THR A 64 -13.95 -4.00 10.47
CA THR A 64 -14.90 -2.93 10.08
C THR A 64 -15.14 -2.83 8.59
N THR A 65 -14.30 -3.45 7.76
CA THR A 65 -14.28 -3.26 6.30
C THR A 65 -14.02 -4.59 5.59
N THR A 66 -14.69 -4.84 4.47
CA THR A 66 -14.38 -6.01 3.64
C THR A 66 -12.98 -5.87 3.05
N THR A 67 -12.10 -6.83 3.32
CA THR A 67 -10.69 -6.71 2.99
C THR A 67 -10.14 -7.99 2.36
N TYR A 68 -9.48 -7.85 1.21
CA TYR A 68 -8.81 -8.92 0.48
C TYR A 68 -7.31 -8.69 0.38
N LEU A 69 -6.56 -9.74 0.05
CA LEU A 69 -5.13 -9.70 -0.28
C LEU A 69 -4.94 -10.18 -1.72
N THR A 70 -4.00 -9.57 -2.46
CA THR A 70 -3.61 -10.09 -3.79
C THR A 70 -2.89 -11.42 -3.69
N ARG A 71 -2.17 -11.65 -2.59
CA ARG A 71 -1.58 -12.94 -2.20
C ARG A 71 -1.62 -13.14 -0.68
N SER A 72 -1.94 -14.35 -0.26
CA SER A 72 -1.92 -14.75 1.16
C SER A 72 -0.77 -15.72 1.51
N LEU A 73 -0.04 -16.15 0.48
CA LEU A 73 1.12 -17.04 0.57
C LEU A 73 2.28 -16.45 -0.24
N ASP A 74 3.48 -17.05 -0.12
CA ASP A 74 4.60 -16.70 -0.98
C ASP A 74 4.38 -17.32 -2.37
N ARG A 75 3.85 -16.51 -3.28
CA ARG A 75 3.65 -16.85 -4.71
C ARG A 75 3.89 -15.63 -5.58
N SER A 76 4.30 -15.85 -6.81
CA SER A 76 4.40 -14.79 -7.83
C SER A 76 3.01 -14.28 -8.20
N VAL A 77 2.87 -12.96 -8.30
CA VAL A 77 1.66 -12.27 -8.75
C VAL A 77 2.10 -11.11 -9.62
N GLY A 78 1.80 -11.17 -10.91
CA GLY A 78 2.13 -10.12 -11.87
C GLY A 78 1.32 -8.84 -11.65
N LEU A 79 1.79 -7.70 -12.18
CA LEU A 79 1.11 -6.41 -12.03
C LEU A 79 -0.32 -6.44 -12.58
N GLN A 80 -0.52 -7.07 -13.75
CA GLN A 80 -1.85 -7.20 -14.34
C GLN A 80 -2.77 -8.07 -13.47
N GLU A 81 -2.27 -9.19 -12.93
CA GLU A 81 -3.05 -10.04 -12.03
C GLU A 81 -3.50 -9.28 -10.77
N ARG A 82 -2.64 -8.39 -10.22
CA ARG A 82 -3.01 -7.51 -9.09
C ARG A 82 -4.15 -6.56 -9.46
N ALA A 83 -4.10 -6.01 -10.67
CA ALA A 83 -5.16 -5.14 -11.20
C ALA A 83 -6.46 -5.90 -11.44
N ASP A 84 -6.39 -7.08 -12.04
CA ASP A 84 -7.55 -7.94 -12.32
C ASP A 84 -8.24 -8.36 -11.01
N LEU A 85 -7.47 -8.64 -9.97
CA LEU A 85 -8.01 -8.90 -8.63
C LEU A 85 -8.75 -7.68 -8.06
N ALA A 86 -8.24 -6.46 -8.29
CA ALA A 86 -8.93 -5.24 -7.85
C ALA A 86 -10.30 -5.08 -8.56
N ASP A 87 -10.36 -5.39 -9.84
CA ASP A 87 -11.62 -5.38 -10.61
C ASP A 87 -12.56 -6.51 -10.16
N MET A 88 -12.04 -7.72 -9.95
CA MET A 88 -12.80 -8.90 -9.53
C MET A 88 -13.51 -8.68 -8.19
N VAL A 89 -12.81 -8.14 -7.20
CA VAL A 89 -13.38 -7.89 -5.87
C VAL A 89 -14.12 -6.55 -5.79
N LYS A 90 -14.15 -5.78 -6.89
CA LYS A 90 -14.71 -4.42 -6.95
C LYS A 90 -14.14 -3.53 -5.84
N ALA A 91 -12.82 -3.52 -5.72
CA ALA A 91 -12.15 -2.75 -4.68
C ALA A 91 -12.47 -1.24 -4.79
N ASP A 92 -12.78 -0.61 -3.67
CA ASP A 92 -12.91 0.85 -3.55
C ASP A 92 -11.55 1.52 -3.34
N LEU A 93 -10.60 0.80 -2.70
CA LEU A 93 -9.25 1.25 -2.41
C LEU A 93 -8.22 0.16 -2.70
N PHE A 94 -7.04 0.59 -3.14
CA PHE A 94 -5.88 -0.28 -3.36
C PHE A 94 -4.71 0.16 -2.47
N LEU A 95 -4.15 -0.76 -1.68
CA LEU A 95 -3.08 -0.47 -0.73
C LEU A 95 -1.90 -1.40 -0.96
N SER A 96 -0.84 -0.93 -1.60
CA SER A 96 0.39 -1.69 -1.83
C SER A 96 1.35 -1.53 -0.65
N ILE A 97 1.95 -2.63 -0.18
CA ILE A 97 2.81 -2.69 1.00
C ILE A 97 4.20 -3.18 0.59
N HIS A 98 5.20 -2.33 0.81
CA HIS A 98 6.60 -2.52 0.45
C HIS A 98 7.55 -2.17 1.59
N PHE A 99 8.83 -2.49 1.40
CA PHE A 99 9.94 -2.07 2.26
C PHE A 99 11.09 -1.59 1.39
N ASN A 100 11.40 -0.33 1.50
CA ASN A 100 12.35 0.39 0.67
C ASN A 100 13.79 -0.15 0.77
N SER A 101 14.57 0.14 -0.24
CA SER A 101 16.00 -0.15 -0.28
C SER A 101 16.80 1.03 -0.83
N SER A 102 18.03 1.15 -0.38
CA SER A 102 18.96 2.17 -0.87
C SER A 102 20.37 1.61 -1.01
N PRO A 103 21.09 1.94 -2.09
CA PRO A 103 22.53 1.66 -2.17
C PRO A 103 23.34 2.34 -1.07
N ASN A 104 22.86 3.46 -0.54
CA ASN A 104 23.42 4.10 0.65
C ASN A 104 22.91 3.37 1.90
N PRO A 105 23.78 2.69 2.67
CA PRO A 105 23.39 1.97 3.88
C PRO A 105 22.86 2.88 5.01
N LYS A 106 23.01 4.20 4.87
CA LYS A 106 22.43 5.20 5.79
C LYS A 106 21.00 5.59 5.38
N GLY A 107 20.49 5.11 4.23
CA GLY A 107 19.09 5.28 3.84
C GLY A 107 18.19 4.66 4.90
N HIS A 108 17.19 5.40 5.38
CA HIS A 108 16.25 4.94 6.42
C HIS A 108 15.02 5.82 6.44
N GLY A 109 13.92 5.31 6.98
CA GLY A 109 12.68 6.06 7.19
C GLY A 109 11.45 5.43 6.55
N PHE A 110 10.32 5.99 6.85
CA PHE A 110 9.00 5.63 6.36
C PHE A 110 8.55 6.60 5.26
N GLU A 111 7.96 6.11 4.19
CA GLU A 111 7.46 6.91 3.07
C GLU A 111 6.07 6.45 2.64
N LEU A 112 5.25 7.39 2.14
CA LEU A 112 3.99 7.09 1.47
C LEU A 112 4.01 7.67 0.06
N TYR A 113 3.50 6.90 -0.89
CA TYR A 113 3.37 7.32 -2.27
C TYR A 113 1.93 7.21 -2.74
N TYR A 114 1.48 8.21 -3.51
CA TYR A 114 0.24 8.17 -4.27
C TYR A 114 0.53 8.35 -5.75
N LEU A 115 -0.34 7.84 -6.61
CA LEU A 115 -0.18 7.95 -8.05
C LEU A 115 -0.31 9.41 -8.50
N ASP A 116 0.73 9.93 -9.17
CA ASP A 116 0.74 11.24 -9.83
C ASP A 116 1.83 11.25 -10.91
N ASN A 117 1.63 12.04 -11.97
CA ASN A 117 2.62 12.24 -13.03
C ASN A 117 3.78 13.17 -12.63
N ASN A 118 3.66 13.86 -11.51
CA ASN A 118 4.64 14.83 -11.00
C ASN A 118 5.58 14.21 -9.97
N SER A 119 6.43 13.27 -10.36
CA SER A 119 7.41 12.69 -9.47
C SER A 119 8.68 13.54 -9.32
N ASN A 120 9.24 13.54 -8.11
CA ASN A 120 10.53 14.16 -7.85
C ASN A 120 11.69 13.13 -7.98
N ALA A 121 12.95 13.62 -7.93
CA ALA A 121 14.12 12.74 -8.09
C ALA A 121 14.23 11.63 -7.02
N ALA A 122 13.68 11.83 -5.83
CA ALA A 122 13.66 10.80 -4.79
C ALA A 122 12.60 9.73 -5.08
N ALA A 123 11.40 10.14 -5.51
CA ALA A 123 10.33 9.24 -5.91
C ALA A 123 10.75 8.39 -7.11
N ARG A 124 11.39 9.00 -8.13
CA ARG A 124 11.87 8.27 -9.33
C ARG A 124 12.79 7.08 -9.02
N LYS A 125 13.58 7.13 -7.94
CA LYS A 125 14.41 5.99 -7.54
C LYS A 125 13.57 4.80 -7.09
N VAL A 126 12.53 5.05 -6.30
CA VAL A 126 11.61 4.02 -5.82
C VAL A 126 10.73 3.53 -6.96
N GLU A 127 10.22 4.44 -7.81
CA GLU A 127 9.47 4.07 -9.02
C GLU A 127 10.27 3.10 -9.90
N ASN A 128 11.56 3.40 -10.15
CA ASN A 128 12.43 2.53 -10.95
C ASN A 128 12.62 1.16 -10.30
N SER A 129 12.70 1.08 -8.97
CA SER A 129 12.80 -0.19 -8.25
C SER A 129 11.51 -1.01 -8.37
N GLU A 130 10.37 -0.38 -8.15
CA GLU A 130 9.09 -1.07 -8.08
C GLU A 130 8.48 -1.38 -9.47
N ASN A 131 8.87 -0.60 -10.48
CA ASN A 131 8.41 -0.80 -11.86
C ASN A 131 9.33 -1.72 -12.71
N LEU A 132 10.46 -2.22 -12.17
CA LEU A 132 11.50 -2.98 -12.92
C LEU A 132 11.01 -4.29 -13.55
N ASN A 133 9.91 -4.84 -13.08
CA ASN A 133 9.39 -6.14 -13.53
C ASN A 133 8.52 -6.06 -14.78
N LEU A 134 8.38 -4.86 -15.36
CA LEU A 134 7.70 -4.68 -16.64
C LEU A 134 8.67 -4.98 -17.78
N LYS A 135 8.39 -6.02 -18.56
CA LYS A 135 9.16 -6.40 -19.75
C LYS A 135 8.27 -6.31 -21.00
N GLY A 136 8.82 -5.74 -22.07
CA GLY A 136 8.20 -5.73 -23.39
C GLY A 136 7.01 -4.79 -23.52
N GLU A 137 5.93 -5.25 -24.18
CA GLU A 137 4.74 -4.45 -24.50
C GLU A 137 3.93 -4.02 -23.27
N GLU A 138 4.10 -4.69 -22.12
CA GLU A 138 3.52 -4.27 -20.83
C GLU A 138 4.04 -2.91 -20.34
N LEU A 139 5.20 -2.48 -20.84
CA LEU A 139 5.74 -1.13 -20.59
C LEU A 139 4.95 0.00 -21.27
N VAL A 140 4.11 -0.33 -22.23
CA VAL A 140 3.22 0.64 -22.85
C VAL A 140 1.90 0.66 -22.05
N VAL A 141 1.99 0.84 -20.74
CA VAL A 141 0.85 1.42 -20.02
C VAL A 141 0.62 2.75 -20.69
N ASN A 142 -0.40 2.78 -21.54
CA ASN A 142 -0.70 3.91 -22.39
C ASN A 142 -0.71 5.16 -21.49
N GLN A 143 0.18 6.13 -21.75
CA GLN A 143 0.25 7.37 -20.98
C GLN A 143 -1.14 8.00 -20.80
N ILE A 144 -2.00 7.86 -21.80
CA ILE A 144 -3.40 8.31 -21.73
C ILE A 144 -4.16 7.61 -20.59
N LEU A 145 -3.96 6.29 -20.39
CA LEU A 145 -4.60 5.57 -19.29
C LEU A 145 -4.10 6.10 -17.94
N VAL A 146 -2.78 6.28 -17.80
CA VAL A 146 -2.19 6.85 -16.58
C VAL A 146 -2.78 8.22 -16.29
N ASP A 147 -2.83 9.11 -17.28
CA ASP A 147 -3.36 10.46 -17.14
C ASP A 147 -4.83 10.45 -16.70
N LEU A 148 -5.64 9.57 -17.28
CA LEU A 148 -7.05 9.40 -16.90
C LEU A 148 -7.19 8.90 -15.44
N VAL A 149 -6.40 7.90 -15.04
CA VAL A 149 -6.45 7.37 -13.68
C VAL A 149 -5.97 8.41 -12.68
N VAL A 150 -4.88 9.13 -12.97
CA VAL A 150 -4.43 10.26 -12.13
C VAL A 150 -5.54 11.29 -11.97
N GLN A 151 -6.15 11.73 -13.07
CA GLN A 151 -7.23 12.71 -13.03
C GLN A 151 -8.42 12.28 -12.16
N GLN A 152 -8.75 10.98 -12.19
CA GLN A 152 -9.86 10.43 -11.41
C GLN A 152 -9.52 10.16 -9.94
N THR A 153 -8.27 9.80 -9.62
CA THR A 153 -7.94 9.22 -8.31
C THR A 153 -7.01 10.08 -7.45
N VAL A 154 -6.27 11.04 -8.03
CA VAL A 154 -5.20 11.77 -7.31
C VAL A 154 -5.71 12.50 -6.07
N SER A 155 -6.86 13.18 -6.13
CA SER A 155 -7.41 13.91 -4.99
C SER A 155 -7.80 12.96 -3.85
N HIS A 156 -8.42 11.84 -4.18
CA HIS A 156 -8.80 10.79 -3.23
C HIS A 156 -7.58 10.11 -2.62
N SER A 157 -6.59 9.79 -3.43
CA SER A 157 -5.33 9.16 -2.99
C SER A 157 -4.53 10.08 -2.07
N ARG A 158 -4.52 11.40 -2.33
CA ARG A 158 -3.88 12.39 -1.45
C ARG A 158 -4.60 12.53 -0.10
N ASP A 159 -5.94 12.57 -0.06
CA ASP A 159 -6.70 12.61 1.21
C ASP A 159 -6.46 11.31 2.00
N LEU A 160 -6.49 10.15 1.33
CA LEU A 160 -6.14 8.86 1.93
C LEU A 160 -4.72 8.89 2.52
N ALA A 161 -3.72 9.36 1.74
CA ALA A 161 -2.33 9.46 2.17
C ALA A 161 -2.20 10.35 3.41
N ALA A 162 -2.86 11.51 3.42
CA ALA A 162 -2.81 12.44 4.55
C ALA A 162 -3.36 11.80 5.84
N ARG A 163 -4.48 11.07 5.75
CA ARG A 163 -5.09 10.40 6.90
C ARG A 163 -4.26 9.26 7.43
N VAL A 164 -3.71 8.44 6.53
CA VAL A 164 -2.81 7.35 6.89
C VAL A 164 -1.55 7.91 7.55
N HIS A 165 -0.96 8.95 6.97
CA HIS A 165 0.25 9.60 7.49
C HIS A 165 0.05 10.16 8.90
N GLU A 166 -1.06 10.85 9.17
CA GLU A 166 -1.36 11.38 10.51
C GLU A 166 -1.42 10.27 11.58
N ARG A 167 -1.92 9.10 11.24
CA ARG A 167 -1.95 7.96 12.16
C ARG A 167 -0.59 7.28 12.34
N ILE A 168 0.27 7.35 11.33
CA ILE A 168 1.60 6.74 11.34
C ILE A 168 2.63 7.60 12.09
N LYS A 169 2.56 8.92 12.01
CA LYS A 169 3.50 9.86 12.66
C LYS A 169 3.85 9.51 14.13
N PRO A 170 2.88 9.24 15.02
CA PRO A 170 3.18 8.86 16.40
C PRO A 170 4.00 7.56 16.50
N VAL A 171 3.70 6.60 15.63
CA VAL A 171 4.37 5.29 15.62
C VAL A 171 5.83 5.45 15.20
N VAL A 172 6.08 6.08 14.04
CA VAL A 172 7.47 6.26 13.55
C VAL A 172 8.30 7.07 14.54
N ARG A 173 7.71 8.07 15.20
CA ARG A 173 8.38 8.83 16.28
C ARG A 173 8.73 7.94 17.47
N GLN A 174 7.82 7.08 17.91
CA GLN A 174 8.05 6.15 19.03
C GLN A 174 9.23 5.22 18.76
N TYR A 175 9.37 4.73 17.53
CA TYR A 175 10.43 3.82 17.13
C TYR A 175 11.68 4.52 16.59
N LYS A 176 11.70 5.86 16.58
CA LYS A 176 12.79 6.68 16.02
C LYS A 176 13.07 6.38 14.54
N VAL A 177 12.04 5.97 13.81
CA VAL A 177 12.06 5.85 12.35
C VAL A 177 11.83 7.25 11.77
N ILE A 178 12.61 7.64 10.76
CA ILE A 178 12.44 8.95 10.13
C ILE A 178 11.14 8.97 9.33
N ASP A 179 10.34 10.00 9.55
CA ASP A 179 9.19 10.32 8.71
C ASP A 179 9.69 11.09 7.47
N ARG A 180 9.62 10.45 6.31
CA ARG A 180 10.01 11.04 5.02
C ARG A 180 8.81 11.59 4.24
N GLY A 181 7.62 11.49 4.81
CA GLY A 181 6.40 12.13 4.35
C GLY A 181 5.70 11.41 3.20
N ILE A 182 4.79 12.18 2.60
CA ILE A 182 3.97 11.78 1.45
C ILE A 182 4.60 12.34 0.18
N LYS A 183 4.65 11.53 -0.88
CA LYS A 183 5.24 11.92 -2.18
C LYS A 183 4.34 11.46 -3.34
N PRO A 184 4.31 12.25 -4.43
CA PRO A 184 3.77 11.79 -5.69
C PRO A 184 4.75 10.83 -6.35
N GLY A 185 4.22 9.87 -7.14
CA GLY A 185 5.05 8.98 -7.93
C GLY A 185 4.28 8.17 -8.96
N LEU A 186 4.96 7.76 -10.03
CA LEU A 186 4.39 6.95 -11.10
C LEU A 186 4.62 5.46 -10.80
N PHE A 187 3.71 4.88 -10.03
CA PHE A 187 3.72 3.46 -9.70
C PHE A 187 2.68 2.70 -10.54
N TYR A 188 3.16 1.80 -11.39
CA TYR A 188 2.27 1.09 -12.32
C TYR A 188 1.25 0.19 -11.61
N VAL A 189 1.59 -0.39 -10.46
CA VAL A 189 0.64 -1.16 -9.66
C VAL A 189 -0.55 -0.30 -9.22
N LEU A 190 -0.33 0.97 -8.90
CA LEU A 190 -1.39 1.92 -8.58
C LEU A 190 -2.17 2.33 -9.83
N ALA A 191 -1.47 2.62 -10.93
CA ALA A 191 -2.10 3.01 -12.19
C ALA A 191 -3.01 1.92 -12.74
N LEU A 192 -2.52 0.69 -12.82
CA LEU A 192 -3.28 -0.45 -13.33
C LEU A 192 -4.47 -0.80 -12.44
N SER A 193 -4.39 -0.59 -11.12
CA SER A 193 -5.51 -0.84 -10.20
C SER A 193 -6.72 0.05 -10.49
N LYS A 194 -6.53 1.22 -11.11
CA LYS A 194 -7.57 2.24 -11.42
C LYS A 194 -8.37 2.68 -10.19
N ARG A 195 -7.79 2.59 -9.00
CA ARG A 195 -8.46 2.89 -7.72
C ARG A 195 -7.71 3.99 -6.98
N PRO A 196 -8.38 4.79 -6.15
CA PRO A 196 -7.68 5.54 -5.12
C PRO A 196 -6.78 4.59 -4.33
N GLY A 197 -5.51 4.93 -4.19
CA GLY A 197 -4.57 3.99 -3.58
C GLY A 197 -3.29 4.63 -3.08
N LEU A 198 -2.56 3.84 -2.30
CA LEU A 198 -1.26 4.18 -1.74
C LEU A 198 -0.28 3.04 -1.94
N LEU A 199 0.99 3.40 -2.10
CA LEU A 199 2.12 2.52 -1.86
C LEU A 199 2.81 2.96 -0.57
N VAL A 200 2.98 2.01 0.33
CA VAL A 200 3.55 2.20 1.67
C VAL A 200 4.93 1.58 1.69
N GLU A 201 5.95 2.41 1.88
CA GLU A 201 7.32 2.00 2.18
C GLU A 201 7.52 2.03 3.70
N ALA A 202 7.37 0.86 4.33
CA ALA A 202 7.27 0.76 5.79
C ALA A 202 8.61 0.80 6.53
N GLY A 203 9.70 1.12 5.83
CA GLY A 203 11.07 1.25 6.31
C GLY A 203 12.09 0.70 5.33
N PHE A 204 13.38 0.92 5.57
CA PHE A 204 14.47 0.51 4.68
C PHE A 204 15.05 -0.84 5.12
N ILE A 205 14.80 -1.88 4.33
CA ILE A 205 15.35 -3.21 4.56
C ILE A 205 16.88 -3.26 4.40
N SER A 206 17.44 -2.36 3.59
CA SER A 206 18.89 -2.26 3.34
C SER A 206 19.68 -1.64 4.49
N ASN A 207 19.03 -1.01 5.47
CA ASN A 207 19.66 -0.43 6.66
C ASN A 207 19.62 -1.44 7.82
N PRO A 208 20.75 -2.00 8.28
CA PRO A 208 20.74 -3.02 9.33
C PRO A 208 20.11 -2.58 10.65
N GLY A 209 20.31 -1.30 11.02
CA GLY A 209 19.72 -0.73 12.25
C GLY A 209 18.20 -0.64 12.16
N GLU A 210 17.68 -0.14 11.03
CA GLU A 210 16.25 -0.03 10.81
C GLU A 210 15.61 -1.41 10.57
N LEU A 211 16.31 -2.32 9.87
CA LEU A 211 15.87 -3.71 9.71
C LEU A 211 15.60 -4.38 11.06
N GLY A 212 16.46 -4.10 12.07
CA GLY A 212 16.25 -4.56 13.43
C GLY A 212 14.96 -4.04 14.07
N ILE A 213 14.50 -2.85 13.67
CA ILE A 213 13.24 -2.24 14.15
C ILE A 213 12.04 -2.79 13.37
N ILE A 214 12.07 -2.69 12.05
CA ILE A 214 10.93 -3.04 11.19
C ILE A 214 10.60 -4.54 11.23
N ASN A 215 11.57 -5.39 11.58
CA ASN A 215 11.34 -6.82 11.74
C ASN A 215 10.72 -7.20 13.11
N GLN A 216 10.64 -6.26 14.07
CA GLN A 216 10.03 -6.52 15.37
C GLN A 216 8.51 -6.69 15.24
N GLU A 217 8.00 -7.70 15.92
CA GLU A 217 6.57 -7.98 15.96
C GLU A 217 5.74 -6.80 16.47
N LYS A 218 6.28 -6.09 17.47
CA LYS A 218 5.61 -4.92 18.06
C LYS A 218 5.52 -3.77 17.06
N TYR A 219 6.60 -3.46 16.33
CA TYR A 219 6.57 -2.44 15.26
C TYR A 219 5.53 -2.79 14.19
N MET A 220 5.57 -4.05 13.71
CA MET A 220 4.64 -4.54 12.68
C MET A 220 3.17 -4.39 13.11
N LYS A 221 2.86 -4.66 14.38
CA LYS A 221 1.50 -4.48 14.91
C LYS A 221 1.10 -3.01 15.00
N ASP A 222 1.99 -2.18 15.53
CA ASP A 222 1.69 -0.77 15.76
C ASP A 222 1.52 -0.02 14.43
N ILE A 223 2.40 -0.29 13.44
CA ILE A 223 2.30 0.32 12.11
C ILE A 223 1.06 -0.18 11.35
N ALA A 224 0.71 -1.47 11.45
CA ALA A 224 -0.48 -2.03 10.84
C ALA A 224 -1.76 -1.38 11.39
N ARG A 225 -1.85 -1.20 12.70
CA ARG A 225 -2.97 -0.48 13.33
C ARG A 225 -3.08 0.97 12.87
N ALA A 226 -1.94 1.65 12.76
CA ALA A 226 -1.90 3.04 12.29
C ALA A 226 -2.38 3.15 10.83
N ILE A 227 -1.89 2.27 9.94
CA ILE A 227 -2.35 2.20 8.54
C ILE A 227 -3.85 1.94 8.50
N ALA A 228 -4.33 0.91 9.19
CA ALA A 228 -5.75 0.54 9.22
C ALA A 228 -6.63 1.69 9.75
N ALA A 229 -6.22 2.35 10.83
CA ALA A 229 -6.94 3.49 11.39
C ALA A 229 -7.00 4.69 10.43
N GLY A 230 -5.95 4.92 9.64
CA GLY A 230 -5.92 5.97 8.62
C GLY A 230 -6.86 5.65 7.45
N VAL A 231 -6.82 4.42 6.96
CA VAL A 231 -7.74 3.92 5.92
C VAL A 231 -9.19 4.02 6.39
N GLN A 232 -9.49 3.56 7.60
CA GLN A 232 -10.84 3.65 8.16
C GLN A 232 -11.32 5.10 8.27
N SER A 233 -10.45 6.00 8.75
CA SER A 233 -10.77 7.43 8.83
C SER A 233 -11.08 8.06 7.47
N TYR A 234 -10.47 7.55 6.39
CA TYR A 234 -10.80 7.97 5.02
C TYR A 234 -12.17 7.43 4.60
N LEU A 235 -12.42 6.13 4.81
CA LEU A 235 -13.66 5.48 4.40
C LEU A 235 -14.90 6.07 5.12
N ASP A 236 -14.76 6.46 6.39
CA ASP A 236 -15.84 7.05 7.17
C ASP A 236 -16.25 8.45 6.67
N LYS A 237 -15.33 9.20 6.06
CA LYS A 237 -15.63 10.51 5.45
C LYS A 237 -16.27 10.37 4.08
N ALA A 238 -15.98 9.29 3.37
CA ALA A 238 -16.48 9.05 2.01
C ALA A 238 -17.92 8.46 1.99
N LYS A 239 -18.55 8.37 3.19
CA LYS A 239 -19.97 8.06 3.36
C LYS A 239 -20.80 9.34 3.26
#